data_552a9178d6851bd1192fdd926e53ef65
#
_entry.id   552a9178d6851bd1192fdd926e53ef65
#
_cell.length_a   1.000
_cell.length_b   1.000
_cell.length_c   1.000
_cell.angle_alpha   90.00
_cell.angle_beta   90.00
_cell.angle_gamma   90.00
#
_symmetry.space_group_name_H-M   'P 1'
#
loop_
_entity.id
_entity.type
_entity.pdbx_description
1 polymer ?
#
loop_
_entity_poly.entity_id
_entity_poly.type
_entity_poly.pdbx_seq_one_letter_code
_entity_poly.pdbx_strand_id
1 'polypeptide(L)'
;MMAREPKIAYVLLRNAHFGPRLAASVELCVRDLILHSRYARSTLVVCPTVDQPFDGVEIAAIPNAPISGNVGKAWSVAQLLRRRGVDLAIVENHLPVAAFIALTSGAPVILHTHAYVKAASNTFDGAFRGQELRRLSGFVFVSDYALSRFRADFPGLRVPQRAVSNGLDMKAWSATKPKDRSILCVGRALRHKGHIEAMAAIARALASRPEWSARFMVSDPVAADQEPQTVQALRDMAEGFNGRIKVDSNVPYGEVKAAWESAAVGMVLTTGPEPFGRTALEALASGAALITSGRGGLAEICGPCAVTVEPSDADGIAAALGQLLDAPERRAEFARAGRKRVEALFDIRTIARQMDEFIDACLGKSSPKR
;
A
#
# COMPACT_ATOMS: atom_id res chain seq x y z
N MET A 1 -2.75 -22.79 33.82
CA MET A 1 -3.30 -21.48 33.43
C MET A 1 -2.94 -21.26 31.98
N MET A 2 -3.91 -21.15 31.07
CA MET A 2 -3.63 -20.69 29.68
C MET A 2 -3.12 -19.26 29.75
N ALA A 3 -1.97 -18.99 29.14
CA ALA A 3 -1.43 -17.65 29.09
C ALA A 3 -2.46 -16.74 28.37
N ARG A 4 -2.71 -15.55 28.91
CA ARG A 4 -3.58 -14.56 28.28
C ARG A 4 -3.07 -14.27 26.87
N GLU A 5 -3.97 -14.23 25.89
CA GLU A 5 -3.64 -13.79 24.54
C GLU A 5 -3.13 -12.34 24.57
N PRO A 6 -1.99 -12.02 23.91
CA PRO A 6 -1.47 -10.65 23.92
C PRO A 6 -2.41 -9.71 23.19
N LYS A 7 -2.57 -8.51 23.75
CA LYS A 7 -3.33 -7.43 23.16
C LYS A 7 -2.45 -6.60 22.24
N ILE A 8 -2.78 -6.56 20.96
CA ILE A 8 -2.05 -5.84 19.92
C ILE A 8 -2.78 -4.53 19.59
N ALA A 9 -2.04 -3.45 19.33
CA ALA A 9 -2.63 -2.20 18.85
C ALA A 9 -1.96 -1.75 17.55
N TYR A 10 -2.74 -1.52 16.49
CA TYR A 10 -2.31 -0.78 15.31
C TYR A 10 -2.62 0.71 15.50
N VAL A 11 -1.64 1.56 15.27
CA VAL A 11 -1.75 3.02 15.49
C VAL A 11 -1.61 3.76 14.17
N LEU A 12 -2.70 4.38 13.72
CA LEU A 12 -2.81 5.17 12.50
C LEU A 12 -3.06 6.63 12.86
N LEU A 13 -2.07 7.50 12.64
CA LEU A 13 -2.10 8.88 13.17
C LEU A 13 -2.39 9.96 12.13
N ARG A 14 -2.01 9.74 10.87
CA ARG A 14 -2.14 10.75 9.81
C ARG A 14 -3.44 10.54 9.06
N ASN A 15 -4.35 11.54 9.14
CA ASN A 15 -5.55 11.63 8.30
C ASN A 15 -6.17 10.27 7.93
N ALA A 16 -5.98 9.29 8.84
CA ALA A 16 -6.40 7.92 8.61
C ALA A 16 -7.92 7.86 8.69
N HIS A 17 -8.53 7.35 7.65
CA HIS A 17 -9.95 7.12 7.60
C HIS A 17 -10.20 5.61 7.61
N PHE A 18 -10.20 5.01 8.80
CA PHE A 18 -10.33 3.56 8.95
C PHE A 18 -11.78 3.10 8.75
N GLY A 19 -12.28 3.29 7.52
CA GLY A 19 -13.65 2.96 7.13
C GLY A 19 -13.82 2.84 5.61
N PRO A 20 -14.87 2.17 5.12
CA PRO A 20 -15.00 1.74 3.72
C PRO A 20 -15.08 2.87 2.69
N ARG A 21 -15.48 4.08 3.09
CA ARG A 21 -15.73 5.19 2.15
C ARG A 21 -14.45 5.90 1.68
N LEU A 22 -13.49 6.10 2.58
CA LEU A 22 -12.33 6.99 2.34
C LEU A 22 -10.99 6.33 2.72
N ALA A 23 -10.96 5.01 2.95
CA ALA A 23 -9.73 4.31 3.28
C ALA A 23 -8.71 4.45 2.14
N ALA A 24 -7.51 4.87 2.50
CA ALA A 24 -6.35 4.78 1.62
C ALA A 24 -5.73 3.36 1.68
N SER A 25 -4.67 3.13 0.91
CA SER A 25 -4.05 1.80 0.82
C SER A 25 -3.54 1.25 2.15
N VAL A 26 -3.10 2.12 3.07
CA VAL A 26 -2.57 1.71 4.39
C VAL A 26 -3.68 1.14 5.25
N GLU A 27 -4.82 1.82 5.34
CA GLU A 27 -5.98 1.39 6.12
C GLU A 27 -6.54 0.07 5.62
N LEU A 28 -6.59 -0.11 4.28
CA LEU A 28 -7.00 -1.38 3.68
C LEU A 28 -6.02 -2.51 4.01
N CYS A 29 -4.71 -2.26 3.94
CA CYS A 29 -3.69 -3.25 4.29
C CYS A 29 -3.76 -3.64 5.78
N VAL A 30 -3.90 -2.66 6.67
CA VAL A 30 -4.01 -2.89 8.13
C VAL A 30 -5.28 -3.69 8.44
N ARG A 31 -6.42 -3.33 7.85
CA ARG A 31 -7.68 -4.08 8.00
C ARG A 31 -7.50 -5.53 7.59
N ASP A 32 -6.95 -5.75 6.38
CA ASP A 32 -6.79 -7.10 5.83
C ASP A 32 -5.83 -7.94 6.69
N LEU A 33 -4.73 -7.35 7.19
CA LEU A 33 -3.81 -8.01 8.13
C LEU A 33 -4.52 -8.41 9.42
N ILE A 34 -5.26 -7.50 10.05
CA ILE A 34 -5.95 -7.76 11.33
C ILE A 34 -6.96 -8.89 11.16
N LEU A 35 -7.82 -8.82 10.15
CA LEU A 35 -8.89 -9.81 9.95
C LEU A 35 -8.37 -11.24 9.69
N HIS A 36 -7.12 -11.39 9.25
CA HIS A 36 -6.50 -12.69 8.97
C HIS A 36 -5.39 -13.08 9.96
N SER A 37 -5.10 -12.20 10.93
CA SER A 37 -4.16 -12.46 12.01
C SER A 37 -4.78 -13.43 13.03
N ARG A 38 -3.96 -14.28 13.65
CA ARG A 38 -4.39 -15.06 14.83
C ARG A 38 -4.73 -14.16 16.03
N TYR A 39 -4.21 -12.93 16.06
CA TYR A 39 -4.50 -11.93 17.08
C TYR A 39 -5.75 -11.07 16.79
N ALA A 40 -6.54 -11.41 15.76
CA ALA A 40 -7.69 -10.60 15.32
C ALA A 40 -8.62 -10.20 16.48
N ARG A 41 -8.92 -11.15 17.37
CA ARG A 41 -9.84 -10.94 18.51
C ARG A 41 -9.24 -10.09 19.65
N SER A 42 -7.93 -10.02 19.73
CA SER A 42 -7.20 -9.26 20.76
C SER A 42 -6.50 -8.02 20.18
N THR A 43 -6.84 -7.64 18.95
CA THR A 43 -6.28 -6.47 18.25
C THR A 43 -7.27 -5.32 18.24
N LEU A 44 -6.74 -4.10 18.50
CA LEU A 44 -7.48 -2.86 18.33
C LEU A 44 -6.75 -1.91 17.37
N VAL A 45 -7.50 -1.04 16.71
CA VAL A 45 -6.98 0.05 15.90
C VAL A 45 -7.17 1.37 16.63
N VAL A 46 -6.08 2.10 16.82
CA VAL A 46 -6.07 3.46 17.37
C VAL A 46 -5.96 4.44 16.21
N CYS A 47 -7.01 5.18 15.92
CA CYS A 47 -7.08 6.10 14.80
C CYS A 47 -7.97 7.33 15.12
N PRO A 48 -7.99 8.38 14.28
CA PRO A 48 -8.99 9.44 14.39
C PRO A 48 -10.41 8.87 14.37
N THR A 49 -11.36 9.62 14.91
CA THR A 49 -12.78 9.24 14.89
C THR A 49 -13.26 9.10 13.44
N VAL A 50 -14.02 8.05 13.17
CA VAL A 50 -14.56 7.71 11.85
C VAL A 50 -16.06 7.44 12.01
N ASP A 51 -16.90 8.07 11.18
CA ASP A 51 -18.37 7.94 11.25
C ASP A 51 -18.85 6.53 10.92
N GLN A 52 -18.20 5.88 9.96
CA GLN A 52 -18.51 4.52 9.50
C GLN A 52 -17.22 3.70 9.46
N PRO A 53 -16.84 3.08 10.58
CA PRO A 53 -15.61 2.28 10.63
C PRO A 53 -15.77 0.94 9.89
N PHE A 54 -14.64 0.27 9.63
CA PHE A 54 -14.66 -1.11 9.16
C PHE A 54 -15.22 -2.05 10.23
N ASP A 55 -16.06 -3.00 9.82
CA ASP A 55 -16.58 -4.06 10.69
C ASP A 55 -15.48 -5.08 11.07
N GLY A 56 -15.72 -5.76 12.19
CA GLY A 56 -14.89 -6.87 12.64
C GLY A 56 -13.57 -6.48 13.32
N VAL A 57 -13.33 -5.19 13.57
CA VAL A 57 -12.14 -4.67 14.25
C VAL A 57 -12.52 -3.75 15.40
N GLU A 58 -11.95 -3.95 16.59
CA GLU A 58 -12.09 -3.02 17.69
C GLU A 58 -11.38 -1.70 17.38
N ILE A 59 -12.08 -0.56 17.50
CA ILE A 59 -11.54 0.77 17.24
C ILE A 59 -11.52 1.59 18.52
N ALA A 60 -10.42 2.29 18.75
CA ALA A 60 -10.27 3.28 19.80
C ALA A 60 -9.91 4.63 19.16
N ALA A 61 -10.75 5.63 19.36
CA ALA A 61 -10.46 6.99 18.93
C ALA A 61 -9.23 7.54 19.65
N ILE A 62 -8.39 8.29 18.93
CA ILE A 62 -7.26 9.00 19.52
C ILE A 62 -7.83 10.05 20.49
N PRO A 63 -7.47 9.99 21.79
CA PRO A 63 -7.97 10.96 22.75
C PRO A 63 -7.48 12.38 22.43
N ASN A 64 -8.27 13.38 22.80
CA ASN A 64 -7.84 14.77 22.71
C ASN A 64 -6.52 14.97 23.47
N ALA A 65 -5.56 15.59 22.80
CA ALA A 65 -4.27 15.84 23.38
C ALA A 65 -4.25 17.18 24.15
N PRO A 66 -3.65 17.24 25.35
CA PRO A 66 -3.51 18.49 26.11
C PRO A 66 -2.56 19.48 25.42
N ILE A 67 -1.70 18.99 24.53
CA ILE A 67 -0.75 19.76 23.74
C ILE A 67 -1.00 19.46 22.27
N SER A 68 -1.01 20.49 21.44
CA SER A 68 -1.19 20.35 19.98
C SER A 68 0.00 19.65 19.32
N GLY A 69 -0.22 19.11 18.13
CA GLY A 69 0.83 18.50 17.30
C GLY A 69 1.10 17.01 17.58
N ASN A 70 2.14 16.50 16.95
CA ASN A 70 2.46 15.07 16.97
C ASN A 70 2.89 14.54 18.34
N VAL A 71 3.57 15.35 19.14
CA VAL A 71 4.03 14.99 20.50
C VAL A 71 2.83 14.78 21.42
N GLY A 72 1.90 15.73 21.44
CA GLY A 72 0.68 15.60 22.25
C GLY A 72 -0.16 14.39 21.86
N LYS A 73 -0.34 14.17 20.55
CA LYS A 73 -1.04 12.98 20.04
C LYS A 73 -0.34 11.69 20.47
N ALA A 74 0.98 11.62 20.30
CA ALA A 74 1.77 10.46 20.70
C ALA A 74 1.64 10.16 22.20
N TRP A 75 1.68 11.20 23.03
CA TRP A 75 1.47 11.06 24.46
C TRP A 75 0.08 10.53 24.82
N SER A 76 -0.99 11.10 24.21
CA SER A 76 -2.36 10.63 24.42
C SER A 76 -2.55 9.19 24.00
N VAL A 77 -1.96 8.79 22.85
CA VAL A 77 -1.94 7.40 22.41
C VAL A 77 -1.21 6.50 23.40
N ALA A 78 -0.02 6.89 23.88
CA ALA A 78 0.74 6.10 24.86
C ALA A 78 -0.06 5.85 26.13
N GLN A 79 -0.77 6.87 26.64
CA GLN A 79 -1.66 6.73 27.80
C GLN A 79 -2.84 5.79 27.52
N LEU A 80 -3.42 5.88 26.32
CA LEU A 80 -4.49 4.97 25.89
C LEU A 80 -4.00 3.52 25.88
N LEU A 81 -2.83 3.26 25.28
CA LEU A 81 -2.24 1.93 25.21
C LEU A 81 -2.01 1.32 26.61
N ARG A 82 -1.47 2.14 27.54
CA ARG A 82 -1.30 1.73 28.96
C ARG A 82 -2.65 1.34 29.60
N ARG A 83 -3.66 2.21 29.51
CA ARG A 83 -4.99 1.99 30.11
C ARG A 83 -5.67 0.76 29.53
N ARG A 84 -5.45 0.47 28.26
CA ARG A 84 -6.01 -0.69 27.56
C ARG A 84 -5.22 -1.97 27.80
N GLY A 85 -4.06 -1.92 28.48
CA GLY A 85 -3.20 -3.06 28.73
C GLY A 85 -2.66 -3.67 27.43
N VAL A 86 -2.22 -2.82 26.49
CA VAL A 86 -1.63 -3.27 25.22
C VAL A 86 -0.26 -3.85 25.47
N ASP A 87 -0.04 -5.05 24.94
CA ASP A 87 1.22 -5.80 25.10
C ASP A 87 2.23 -5.47 23.99
N LEU A 88 1.76 -5.03 22.80
CA LEU A 88 2.61 -4.59 21.70
C LEU A 88 1.85 -3.59 20.80
N ALA A 89 2.52 -2.51 20.40
CA ALA A 89 1.96 -1.55 19.45
C ALA A 89 2.69 -1.60 18.10
N ILE A 90 1.92 -1.48 17.02
CA ILE A 90 2.42 -1.36 15.64
C ILE A 90 2.02 0.04 15.16
N VAL A 91 3.01 0.88 14.89
CA VAL A 91 2.79 2.27 14.45
C VAL A 91 3.02 2.35 12.95
N GLU A 92 2.04 2.89 12.24
CA GLU A 92 2.06 2.99 10.78
C GLU A 92 2.78 4.27 10.31
N ASN A 93 3.81 4.13 9.50
CA ASN A 93 4.49 5.20 8.74
C ASN A 93 5.11 6.38 9.53
N HIS A 94 5.12 6.39 10.85
CA HIS A 94 5.51 7.60 11.58
C HIS A 94 6.57 7.34 12.65
N LEU A 95 7.85 7.31 12.24
CA LEU A 95 8.99 7.00 13.11
C LEU A 95 9.07 7.87 14.38
N PRO A 96 9.00 9.23 14.34
CA PRO A 96 9.09 10.03 15.57
C PRO A 96 8.01 9.70 16.59
N VAL A 97 6.78 9.44 16.15
CA VAL A 97 5.69 9.04 17.03
C VAL A 97 5.91 7.63 17.57
N ALA A 98 6.34 6.69 16.73
CA ALA A 98 6.66 5.34 17.18
C ALA A 98 7.74 5.34 18.27
N ALA A 99 8.82 6.11 18.09
CA ALA A 99 9.89 6.26 19.06
C ALA A 99 9.41 6.91 20.37
N PHE A 100 8.52 7.90 20.28
CA PHE A 100 7.93 8.54 21.46
C PHE A 100 7.01 7.58 22.22
N ILE A 101 6.18 6.83 21.52
CA ILE A 101 5.29 5.81 22.12
C ILE A 101 6.16 4.71 22.79
N ALA A 102 7.22 4.25 22.14
CA ALA A 102 8.14 3.27 22.71
C ALA A 102 8.78 3.75 24.02
N LEU A 103 9.09 5.04 24.12
CA LEU A 103 9.62 5.64 25.33
C LEU A 103 8.59 5.76 26.46
N THR A 104 7.31 5.97 26.12
CA THR A 104 6.31 6.43 27.09
C THR A 104 5.18 5.45 27.33
N SER A 105 4.92 4.46 26.48
CA SER A 105 3.82 3.51 26.67
C SER A 105 4.14 2.33 27.59
N GLY A 106 5.43 1.95 27.70
CA GLY A 106 5.86 0.74 28.37
C GLY A 106 5.65 -0.56 27.56
N ALA A 107 5.05 -0.48 26.38
CA ALA A 107 4.89 -1.61 25.47
C ALA A 107 5.98 -1.62 24.39
N PRO A 108 6.44 -2.79 23.91
CA PRO A 108 7.23 -2.93 22.69
C PRO A 108 6.53 -2.25 21.51
N VAL A 109 7.31 -1.58 20.65
CA VAL A 109 6.77 -0.88 19.47
C VAL A 109 7.47 -1.34 18.22
N ILE A 110 6.66 -1.75 17.23
CA ILE A 110 7.09 -2.02 15.86
C ILE A 110 6.72 -0.82 14.99
N LEU A 111 7.64 -0.35 14.15
CA LEU A 111 7.30 0.56 13.05
C LEU A 111 6.99 -0.28 11.81
N HIS A 112 5.75 -0.22 11.33
CA HIS A 112 5.36 -0.76 10.03
C HIS A 112 5.32 0.36 9.00
N THR A 113 6.12 0.26 7.95
CA THR A 113 6.28 1.35 6.99
C THR A 113 5.92 0.96 5.58
N HIS A 114 5.00 1.72 4.99
CA HIS A 114 4.56 1.68 3.60
C HIS A 114 5.29 2.73 2.73
N ALA A 115 6.26 3.42 3.31
CA ALA A 115 7.08 4.45 2.67
C ALA A 115 8.55 4.24 3.04
N TYR A 116 9.44 5.00 2.42
CA TYR A 116 10.85 4.96 2.80
C TYR A 116 11.10 5.75 4.08
N VAL A 117 11.86 5.17 4.99
CA VAL A 117 12.40 5.91 6.15
C VAL A 117 13.58 6.72 5.63
N LYS A 118 13.45 8.04 5.63
CA LYS A 118 14.51 8.93 5.13
C LYS A 118 15.72 8.92 6.06
N ALA A 119 16.90 8.79 5.46
CA ALA A 119 18.15 9.11 6.15
C ALA A 119 18.13 10.56 6.63
N ALA A 120 18.90 10.86 7.66
CA ALA A 120 19.01 12.23 8.17
C ALA A 120 19.80 13.11 7.20
N SER A 121 19.43 14.38 7.12
CA SER A 121 20.04 15.35 6.21
C SER A 121 21.36 15.92 6.72
N ASN A 122 21.63 15.80 8.02
CA ASN A 122 22.86 16.29 8.69
C ASN A 122 23.24 15.42 9.87
N THR A 123 24.42 15.65 10.46
CA THR A 123 25.00 14.84 11.53
C THR A 123 24.17 14.88 12.83
N PHE A 124 23.58 16.03 13.16
CA PHE A 124 22.75 16.17 14.38
C PHE A 124 21.44 15.41 14.24
N ASP A 125 20.74 15.60 13.13
CA ASP A 125 19.53 14.83 12.80
C ASP A 125 19.85 13.32 12.73
N GLY A 126 21.04 12.94 12.28
CA GLY A 126 21.51 11.57 12.22
C GLY A 126 21.63 10.92 13.59
N ALA A 127 22.21 11.62 14.55
CA ALA A 127 22.33 11.14 15.94
C ALA A 127 20.96 10.99 16.60
N PHE A 128 20.08 11.97 16.41
CA PHE A 128 18.71 11.92 16.92
C PHE A 128 17.91 10.80 16.27
N ARG A 129 17.99 10.66 14.94
CA ARG A 129 17.36 9.58 14.18
C ARG A 129 17.85 8.21 14.63
N GLY A 130 19.14 8.06 14.86
CA GLY A 130 19.74 6.83 15.39
C GLY A 130 19.19 6.43 16.76
N GLN A 131 18.91 7.40 17.64
CA GLN A 131 18.27 7.14 18.93
C GLN A 131 16.81 6.72 18.79
N GLU A 132 16.04 7.39 17.90
CA GLU A 132 14.66 7.01 17.59
C GLU A 132 14.57 5.55 17.12
N LEU A 133 15.44 5.18 16.17
CA LEU A 133 15.47 3.82 15.60
C LEU A 133 15.79 2.75 16.65
N ARG A 134 16.75 3.02 17.56
CA ARG A 134 17.16 2.05 18.62
C ARG A 134 16.12 1.85 19.71
N ARG A 135 15.13 2.73 19.85
CA ARG A 135 14.05 2.61 20.83
C ARG A 135 12.97 1.61 20.41
N LEU A 136 12.90 1.28 19.11
CA LEU A 136 11.90 0.38 18.60
C LEU A 136 12.28 -1.08 18.83
N SER A 137 11.28 -1.92 18.98
CA SER A 137 11.44 -3.37 19.12
C SER A 137 11.53 -4.08 17.79
N GLY A 138 11.13 -3.44 16.69
CA GLY A 138 11.20 -3.99 15.36
C GLY A 138 10.78 -3.02 14.26
N PHE A 139 11.13 -3.40 13.03
CA PHE A 139 10.73 -2.72 11.80
C PHE A 139 10.13 -3.72 10.84
N VAL A 140 9.00 -3.36 10.27
CA VAL A 140 8.37 -4.09 9.17
C VAL A 140 8.34 -3.19 7.93
N PHE A 141 8.79 -3.74 6.81
CA PHE A 141 8.78 -3.08 5.49
C PHE A 141 7.89 -3.86 4.53
N VAL A 142 7.19 -3.14 3.66
CA VAL A 142 6.23 -3.74 2.73
C VAL A 142 6.87 -4.44 1.52
N SER A 143 8.21 -4.45 1.43
CA SER A 143 8.96 -5.15 0.36
C SER A 143 10.41 -5.40 0.78
N ASP A 144 11.06 -6.37 0.16
CA ASP A 144 12.50 -6.61 0.32
C ASP A 144 13.32 -5.43 -0.24
N TYR A 145 12.84 -4.76 -1.28
CA TYR A 145 13.45 -3.56 -1.80
C TYR A 145 13.49 -2.43 -0.76
N ALA A 146 12.35 -2.16 -0.09
CA ALA A 146 12.30 -1.14 0.96
C ALA A 146 13.18 -1.50 2.15
N LEU A 147 13.20 -2.77 2.57
CA LEU A 147 14.10 -3.28 3.62
C LEU A 147 15.57 -3.15 3.24
N SER A 148 15.96 -3.54 2.02
CA SER A 148 17.34 -3.47 1.55
C SER A 148 17.85 -2.03 1.51
N ARG A 149 16.99 -1.12 1.06
CA ARG A 149 17.30 0.32 1.05
C ARG A 149 17.49 0.85 2.46
N PHE A 150 16.59 0.49 3.40
CA PHE A 150 16.73 0.88 4.79
C PHE A 150 18.03 0.37 5.42
N ARG A 151 18.41 -0.87 5.15
CA ARG A 151 19.69 -1.44 5.63
C ARG A 151 20.91 -0.72 5.06
N ALA A 152 20.84 -0.27 3.82
CA ALA A 152 21.90 0.53 3.20
C ALA A 152 22.00 1.93 3.84
N ASP A 153 20.85 2.54 4.16
CA ASP A 153 20.80 3.88 4.77
C ASP A 153 21.18 3.86 6.28
N PHE A 154 20.99 2.71 6.97
CA PHE A 154 21.26 2.55 8.40
C PHE A 154 22.11 1.31 8.70
N PRO A 155 23.37 1.28 8.21
CA PRO A 155 24.23 0.13 8.42
C PRO A 155 24.55 -0.02 9.91
N GLY A 156 24.52 -1.26 10.42
CA GLY A 156 24.81 -1.56 11.82
C GLY A 156 23.64 -1.37 12.80
N LEU A 157 22.45 -1.01 12.35
CA LEU A 157 21.26 -1.06 13.21
C LEU A 157 20.89 -2.52 13.50
N ARG A 158 20.94 -2.90 14.79
CA ARG A 158 20.72 -4.30 15.24
C ARG A 158 19.28 -4.60 15.66
N VAL A 159 18.36 -3.63 15.56
CA VAL A 159 16.94 -3.84 15.85
C VAL A 159 16.37 -4.84 14.84
N PRO A 160 15.53 -5.80 15.24
CA PRO A 160 14.88 -6.75 14.32
C PRO A 160 14.19 -6.06 13.13
N GLN A 161 14.40 -6.60 11.93
CA GLN A 161 13.87 -6.03 10.69
C GLN A 161 13.35 -7.14 9.79
N ARG A 162 12.15 -6.99 9.25
CA ARG A 162 11.55 -7.98 8.35
C ARG A 162 10.81 -7.29 7.20
N ALA A 163 10.86 -7.87 6.02
CA ALA A 163 9.91 -7.57 4.95
C ALA A 163 8.65 -8.44 5.16
N VAL A 164 7.50 -7.77 5.23
CA VAL A 164 6.18 -8.39 5.20
C VAL A 164 5.36 -7.62 4.18
N SER A 165 5.16 -8.21 3.04
CA SER A 165 4.47 -7.59 1.91
C SER A 165 3.01 -7.27 2.24
N ASN A 166 2.40 -6.34 1.51
CA ASN A 166 0.95 -6.23 1.54
C ASN A 166 0.32 -7.44 0.84
N GLY A 167 -0.76 -7.95 1.40
CA GLY A 167 -1.50 -9.07 0.85
C GLY A 167 -2.89 -8.68 0.37
N LEU A 168 -3.54 -9.59 -0.35
CA LEU A 168 -4.95 -9.51 -0.71
C LEU A 168 -5.69 -10.78 -0.29
N ASP A 169 -6.94 -10.65 0.12
CA ASP A 169 -7.82 -11.82 0.25
C ASP A 169 -8.23 -12.32 -1.14
N MET A 170 -7.50 -13.32 -1.63
CA MET A 170 -7.68 -13.84 -2.98
C MET A 170 -9.07 -14.42 -3.24
N LYS A 171 -9.84 -14.75 -2.19
CA LYS A 171 -11.24 -15.19 -2.31
C LYS A 171 -12.16 -14.01 -2.63
N ALA A 172 -11.79 -12.80 -2.23
CA ALA A 172 -12.55 -11.59 -2.51
C ALA A 172 -12.30 -11.02 -3.92
N TRP A 173 -11.26 -11.49 -4.65
CA TRP A 173 -10.91 -11.00 -5.98
C TRP A 173 -11.27 -12.00 -7.07
N SER A 174 -12.16 -11.62 -7.99
CA SER A 174 -12.54 -12.44 -9.14
C SER A 174 -11.62 -12.18 -10.34
N ALA A 175 -11.08 -13.25 -10.90
CA ALA A 175 -10.35 -13.22 -12.18
C ALA A 175 -11.12 -13.93 -13.32
N THR A 176 -12.32 -14.43 -13.03
CA THR A 176 -13.12 -15.23 -13.98
C THR A 176 -14.18 -14.41 -14.72
N LYS A 177 -14.39 -13.15 -14.34
CA LYS A 177 -15.31 -12.27 -15.06
C LYS A 177 -14.78 -12.00 -16.47
N PRO A 178 -15.67 -11.94 -17.49
CA PRO A 178 -15.29 -11.47 -18.81
C PRO A 178 -14.59 -10.12 -18.74
N LYS A 179 -13.55 -9.94 -19.54
CA LYS A 179 -12.79 -8.69 -19.59
C LYS A 179 -13.33 -7.78 -20.69
N ASP A 180 -13.60 -6.54 -20.32
CA ASP A 180 -13.92 -5.48 -21.27
C ASP A 180 -12.66 -5.07 -22.04
N ARG A 181 -12.84 -4.56 -23.27
CA ARG A 181 -11.73 -3.92 -24.01
C ARG A 181 -11.38 -2.57 -23.39
N SER A 182 -10.92 -2.61 -22.15
CA SER A 182 -10.61 -1.43 -21.36
C SER A 182 -9.24 -1.49 -20.71
N ILE A 183 -8.63 -0.31 -20.60
CA ILE A 183 -7.36 -0.06 -19.94
C ILE A 183 -7.66 0.68 -18.66
N LEU A 184 -7.08 0.25 -17.53
CA LEU A 184 -7.30 0.88 -16.24
C LEU A 184 -5.98 1.39 -15.63
N CYS A 185 -6.00 2.66 -15.21
CA CYS A 185 -4.94 3.30 -14.44
C CYS A 185 -5.51 3.73 -13.09
N VAL A 186 -4.92 3.25 -11.98
CA VAL A 186 -5.38 3.57 -10.62
C VAL A 186 -4.22 4.10 -9.79
N GLY A 187 -4.45 5.14 -9.01
CA GLY A 187 -3.46 5.64 -8.07
C GLY A 187 -3.72 7.06 -7.59
N ARG A 188 -2.82 7.56 -6.75
CA ARG A 188 -2.86 8.96 -6.35
C ARG A 188 -2.46 9.85 -7.54
N ALA A 189 -3.10 10.99 -7.67
CA ALA A 189 -2.81 11.99 -8.72
C ALA A 189 -1.50 12.75 -8.42
N LEU A 190 -0.40 12.00 -8.28
CA LEU A 190 0.94 12.55 -8.05
C LEU A 190 1.78 12.39 -9.31
N ARG A 191 2.58 13.41 -9.64
CA ARG A 191 3.40 13.43 -10.86
C ARG A 191 4.25 12.15 -11.03
N HIS A 192 4.87 11.69 -9.95
CA HIS A 192 5.72 10.49 -9.98
C HIS A 192 4.96 9.17 -10.15
N LYS A 193 3.62 9.18 -10.17
CA LYS A 193 2.82 7.97 -10.43
C LYS A 193 2.68 7.64 -11.91
N GLY A 194 3.18 8.50 -12.81
CA GLY A 194 3.27 8.22 -14.24
C GLY A 194 1.92 8.23 -14.98
N HIS A 195 0.90 8.89 -14.41
CA HIS A 195 -0.42 8.95 -15.06
C HIS A 195 -0.41 9.77 -16.35
N ILE A 196 0.42 10.81 -16.43
CA ILE A 196 0.56 11.62 -17.65
C ILE A 196 1.25 10.80 -18.75
N GLU A 197 2.28 10.06 -18.41
CA GLU A 197 2.99 9.16 -19.32
C GLU A 197 2.05 8.05 -19.82
N ALA A 198 1.26 7.47 -18.92
CA ALA A 198 0.23 6.49 -19.29
C ALA A 198 -0.83 7.10 -20.23
N MET A 199 -1.31 8.31 -19.94
CA MET A 199 -2.29 8.99 -20.78
C MET A 199 -1.74 9.24 -22.20
N ALA A 200 -0.51 9.72 -22.33
CA ALA A 200 0.11 9.96 -23.62
C ALA A 200 0.25 8.67 -24.45
N ALA A 201 0.66 7.58 -23.82
CA ALA A 201 0.77 6.28 -24.49
C ALA A 201 -0.59 5.69 -24.87
N ILE A 202 -1.60 5.81 -23.99
CA ILE A 202 -2.98 5.38 -24.25
C ILE A 202 -3.57 6.17 -25.41
N ALA A 203 -3.40 7.48 -25.42
CA ALA A 203 -3.88 8.34 -26.50
C ALA A 203 -3.36 7.89 -27.88
N ARG A 204 -2.06 7.59 -27.97
CA ARG A 204 -1.44 7.07 -29.20
C ARG A 204 -1.98 5.68 -29.57
N ALA A 205 -2.07 4.77 -28.61
CA ALA A 205 -2.53 3.40 -28.87
C ALA A 205 -3.99 3.33 -29.30
N LEU A 206 -4.86 4.19 -28.74
CA LEU A 206 -6.30 4.23 -29.05
C LEU A 206 -6.64 4.94 -30.37
N ALA A 207 -5.71 5.68 -30.96
CA ALA A 207 -5.94 6.39 -32.22
C ALA A 207 -6.38 5.43 -33.36
N SER A 208 -5.82 4.22 -33.40
CA SER A 208 -6.15 3.18 -34.39
C SER A 208 -7.01 2.05 -33.84
N ARG A 209 -7.55 2.16 -32.63
CA ARG A 209 -8.33 1.08 -31.97
C ARG A 209 -9.61 1.64 -31.34
N PRO A 210 -10.63 1.93 -32.17
CA PRO A 210 -11.87 2.57 -31.74
C PRO A 210 -12.69 1.72 -30.75
N GLU A 211 -12.49 0.41 -30.72
CA GLU A 211 -13.18 -0.53 -29.83
C GLU A 211 -12.62 -0.58 -28.41
N TRP A 212 -11.49 0.08 -28.15
CA TRP A 212 -10.88 0.16 -26.84
C TRP A 212 -11.21 1.47 -26.12
N SER A 213 -11.29 1.38 -24.81
CA SER A 213 -11.47 2.52 -23.92
C SER A 213 -10.44 2.53 -22.81
N ALA A 214 -10.31 3.65 -22.10
CA ALA A 214 -9.46 3.74 -20.93
C ALA A 214 -10.17 4.48 -19.78
N ARG A 215 -9.80 4.14 -18.56
CA ARG A 215 -10.29 4.80 -17.35
C ARG A 215 -9.14 5.10 -16.41
N PHE A 216 -9.07 6.34 -15.96
CA PHE A 216 -8.20 6.77 -14.87
C PHE A 216 -9.04 6.96 -13.62
N MET A 217 -8.77 6.18 -12.59
CA MET A 217 -9.40 6.34 -11.28
C MET A 217 -8.34 6.85 -10.31
N VAL A 218 -8.30 8.15 -10.13
CA VAL A 218 -7.25 8.83 -9.38
C VAL A 218 -7.81 9.39 -8.08
N SER A 219 -7.03 9.34 -7.01
CA SER A 219 -7.40 10.04 -5.79
C SER A 219 -6.79 11.43 -5.81
N ASP A 220 -7.67 12.43 -5.64
CA ASP A 220 -7.24 13.80 -5.41
C ASP A 220 -6.44 13.89 -4.12
N PRO A 221 -5.39 14.63 -4.15
CA PRO A 221 -4.61 14.92 -2.98
C PRO A 221 -5.40 15.73 -1.94
N VAL A 222 -5.43 15.23 -0.71
CA VAL A 222 -6.09 15.90 0.43
C VAL A 222 -5.16 16.94 1.10
N ALA A 223 -3.90 17.02 0.71
CA ALA A 223 -2.90 17.89 1.32
C ALA A 223 -2.34 18.92 0.31
N ALA A 224 -2.02 20.11 0.80
CA ALA A 224 -1.55 21.25 0.01
C ALA A 224 -0.22 21.03 -0.77
N ASP A 225 0.48 19.93 -0.50
CA ASP A 225 1.71 19.50 -1.17
C ASP A 225 1.45 18.60 -2.39
N GLN A 226 0.20 18.41 -2.77
CA GLN A 226 -0.22 17.48 -3.80
C GLN A 226 -0.76 18.28 -5.00
N GLU A 227 -0.55 17.77 -6.22
CA GLU A 227 -0.73 18.49 -7.46
C GLU A 227 -2.17 18.39 -8.05
N PRO A 228 -3.12 19.29 -7.70
CA PRO A 228 -4.44 19.32 -8.34
C PRO A 228 -4.35 19.41 -9.86
N GLN A 229 -3.24 19.97 -10.35
CA GLN A 229 -2.91 20.14 -11.75
C GLN A 229 -2.83 18.80 -12.52
N THR A 230 -2.47 17.68 -11.85
CA THR A 230 -2.39 16.38 -12.52
C THR A 230 -3.76 15.87 -12.95
N VAL A 231 -4.79 16.04 -12.12
CA VAL A 231 -6.17 15.60 -12.47
C VAL A 231 -6.72 16.43 -13.60
N GLN A 232 -6.52 17.76 -13.55
CA GLN A 232 -6.98 18.65 -14.62
C GLN A 232 -6.27 18.35 -15.94
N ALA A 233 -4.94 18.18 -15.93
CA ALA A 233 -4.19 17.82 -17.13
C ALA A 233 -4.68 16.49 -17.76
N LEU A 234 -5.01 15.50 -16.94
CA LEU A 234 -5.58 14.24 -17.43
C LEU A 234 -6.95 14.46 -18.07
N ARG A 235 -7.80 15.30 -17.49
CA ARG A 235 -9.12 15.63 -18.07
C ARG A 235 -9.00 16.36 -19.40
N ASP A 236 -8.13 17.38 -19.45
CA ASP A 236 -7.87 18.14 -20.68
C ASP A 236 -7.37 17.22 -21.81
N MET A 237 -6.44 16.29 -21.49
CA MET A 237 -5.95 15.32 -22.46
C MET A 237 -7.04 14.31 -22.90
N ALA A 238 -8.03 14.03 -22.07
CA ALA A 238 -9.11 13.09 -22.37
C ALA A 238 -10.20 13.66 -23.27
N GLU A 239 -10.37 15.00 -23.36
CA GLU A 239 -11.44 15.67 -24.11
C GLU A 239 -11.49 15.28 -25.60
N GLY A 240 -10.33 15.09 -26.24
CA GLY A 240 -10.22 14.69 -27.64
C GLY A 240 -10.67 13.26 -27.98
N PHE A 241 -11.10 12.46 -26.99
CA PHE A 241 -11.39 11.03 -27.19
C PHE A 241 -12.89 10.66 -27.17
N ASN A 242 -13.79 11.63 -27.27
CA ASN A 242 -15.25 11.40 -27.37
C ASN A 242 -15.79 10.45 -26.27
N GLY A 243 -15.33 10.60 -25.03
CA GLY A 243 -15.74 9.81 -23.88
C GLY A 243 -15.11 8.40 -23.79
N ARG A 244 -14.24 8.01 -24.73
CA ARG A 244 -13.51 6.73 -24.66
C ARG A 244 -12.42 6.72 -23.58
N ILE A 245 -11.91 7.88 -23.17
CA ILE A 245 -11.04 8.04 -22.03
C ILE A 245 -11.79 8.78 -20.94
N LYS A 246 -11.88 8.20 -19.75
CA LYS A 246 -12.57 8.78 -18.59
C LYS A 246 -11.60 9.02 -17.45
N VAL A 247 -11.77 10.14 -16.75
CA VAL A 247 -10.96 10.50 -15.58
C VAL A 247 -11.88 10.76 -14.40
N ASP A 248 -11.93 9.80 -13.48
CA ASP A 248 -12.73 9.85 -12.27
C ASP A 248 -11.82 10.12 -11.07
N SER A 249 -12.23 10.97 -10.15
CA SER A 249 -11.48 11.25 -8.92
C SER A 249 -12.27 10.85 -7.68
N ASN A 250 -11.52 10.39 -6.64
CA ASN A 250 -12.06 10.03 -5.33
C ASN A 250 -13.19 8.97 -5.37
N VAL A 251 -13.00 7.98 -6.23
CA VAL A 251 -13.96 6.89 -6.41
C VAL A 251 -13.90 5.93 -5.21
N PRO A 252 -15.04 5.46 -4.68
CA PRO A 252 -15.06 4.46 -3.62
C PRO A 252 -14.29 3.19 -3.99
N TYR A 253 -13.58 2.60 -3.03
CA TYR A 253 -12.73 1.42 -3.27
C TYR A 253 -13.47 0.24 -3.91
N GLY A 254 -14.74 0.03 -3.55
CA GLY A 254 -15.57 -1.02 -4.17
C GLY A 254 -15.73 -0.88 -5.70
N GLU A 255 -15.84 0.37 -6.19
CA GLU A 255 -15.89 0.66 -7.62
C GLU A 255 -14.53 0.47 -8.29
N VAL A 256 -13.43 0.87 -7.62
CA VAL A 256 -12.06 0.62 -8.09
C VAL A 256 -11.83 -0.88 -8.27
N LYS A 257 -12.25 -1.68 -7.28
CA LYS A 257 -12.16 -3.14 -7.34
C LYS A 257 -12.97 -3.71 -8.51
N ALA A 258 -14.21 -3.27 -8.67
CA ALA A 258 -15.06 -3.71 -9.79
C ALA A 258 -14.46 -3.34 -11.15
N ALA A 259 -13.87 -2.15 -11.28
CA ALA A 259 -13.16 -1.73 -12.48
C ALA A 259 -11.94 -2.61 -12.80
N TRP A 260 -11.14 -2.98 -11.79
CA TRP A 260 -10.05 -3.94 -11.96
C TRP A 260 -10.55 -5.30 -12.44
N GLU A 261 -11.66 -5.81 -11.88
CA GLU A 261 -12.22 -7.11 -12.24
C GLU A 261 -12.73 -7.15 -13.68
N SER A 262 -13.10 -6.01 -14.29
CA SER A 262 -13.54 -5.93 -15.68
C SER A 262 -12.44 -5.52 -16.67
N ALA A 263 -11.42 -4.78 -16.26
CA ALA A 263 -10.38 -4.30 -17.15
C ALA A 263 -9.51 -5.43 -17.74
N ALA A 264 -9.25 -5.37 -19.06
CA ALA A 264 -8.35 -6.31 -19.73
C ALA A 264 -6.88 -5.98 -19.50
N VAL A 265 -6.52 -4.69 -19.41
CA VAL A 265 -5.15 -4.22 -19.27
C VAL A 265 -5.07 -3.23 -18.11
N GLY A 266 -4.06 -3.37 -17.27
CA GLY A 266 -3.68 -2.40 -16.25
C GLY A 266 -2.38 -1.68 -16.60
N MET A 267 -2.24 -0.42 -16.16
CA MET A 267 -0.98 0.31 -16.28
C MET A 267 -0.58 0.92 -14.94
N VAL A 268 0.66 0.66 -14.50
CA VAL A 268 1.25 1.21 -13.27
C VAL A 268 2.68 1.68 -13.58
N LEU A 269 2.82 2.95 -13.93
CA LEU A 269 4.04 3.55 -14.50
C LEU A 269 4.68 4.56 -13.55
N THR A 270 5.15 4.15 -12.39
CA THR A 270 5.84 5.08 -11.50
C THR A 270 7.20 5.53 -12.09
N THR A 271 7.49 6.81 -12.03
CA THR A 271 8.77 7.38 -12.52
C THR A 271 9.90 7.23 -11.51
N GLY A 272 9.57 6.97 -10.24
CA GLY A 272 10.52 6.67 -9.17
C GLY A 272 10.30 5.28 -8.57
N PRO A 273 11.20 4.83 -7.68
CA PRO A 273 11.04 3.55 -7.01
C PRO A 273 9.79 3.56 -6.12
N GLU A 274 8.96 2.55 -6.28
CA GLU A 274 7.74 2.35 -5.47
C GLU A 274 8.08 1.51 -4.23
N PRO A 275 7.64 1.87 -3.02
CA PRO A 275 7.86 1.03 -1.84
C PRO A 275 7.25 -0.37 -1.97
N PHE A 276 6.06 -0.47 -2.56
CA PHE A 276 5.38 -1.73 -2.84
C PHE A 276 4.65 -1.70 -4.18
N GLY A 277 3.50 -1.02 -4.27
CA GLY A 277 2.67 -0.92 -5.47
C GLY A 277 1.38 -1.74 -5.39
N ARG A 278 0.53 -1.45 -4.38
CA ARG A 278 -0.74 -2.17 -4.17
C ARG A 278 -1.61 -2.24 -5.44
N THR A 279 -1.64 -1.20 -6.26
CA THR A 279 -2.42 -1.17 -7.51
C THR A 279 -1.95 -2.21 -8.52
N ALA A 280 -0.65 -2.49 -8.60
CA ALA A 280 -0.13 -3.58 -9.43
C ALA A 280 -0.57 -4.95 -8.90
N LEU A 281 -0.55 -5.13 -7.57
CA LEU A 281 -1.04 -6.33 -6.93
C LEU A 281 -2.53 -6.58 -7.24
N GLU A 282 -3.36 -5.53 -7.15
CA GLU A 282 -4.79 -5.56 -7.46
C GLU A 282 -5.07 -5.89 -8.93
N ALA A 283 -4.31 -5.30 -9.86
CA ALA A 283 -4.40 -5.59 -11.28
C ALA A 283 -4.13 -7.08 -11.58
N LEU A 284 -3.03 -7.62 -11.04
CA LEU A 284 -2.68 -9.03 -11.23
C LEU A 284 -3.70 -9.95 -10.54
N ALA A 285 -4.18 -9.60 -9.36
CA ALA A 285 -5.21 -10.34 -8.63
C ALA A 285 -6.53 -10.43 -9.39
N SER A 286 -6.90 -9.38 -10.10
CA SER A 286 -8.11 -9.34 -10.93
C SER A 286 -7.96 -10.10 -12.25
N GLY A 287 -6.77 -10.51 -12.64
CA GLY A 287 -6.49 -11.11 -13.94
C GLY A 287 -6.44 -10.10 -15.08
N ALA A 288 -6.02 -8.88 -14.84
CA ALA A 288 -5.65 -7.94 -15.89
C ALA A 288 -4.20 -8.20 -16.35
N ALA A 289 -3.92 -8.08 -17.66
CA ALA A 289 -2.55 -8.02 -18.15
C ALA A 289 -1.94 -6.67 -17.76
N LEU A 290 -0.76 -6.68 -17.14
CA LEU A 290 -0.18 -5.48 -16.56
C LEU A 290 1.00 -4.95 -17.36
N ILE A 291 1.03 -3.63 -17.58
CA ILE A 291 2.21 -2.88 -18.01
C ILE A 291 2.71 -2.10 -16.79
N THR A 292 3.99 -2.19 -16.50
CA THR A 292 4.58 -1.58 -15.30
C THR A 292 5.96 -1.01 -15.57
N SER A 293 6.38 -0.02 -14.77
CA SER A 293 7.77 0.43 -14.77
C SER A 293 8.73 -0.56 -14.08
N GLY A 294 8.22 -1.51 -13.31
CA GLY A 294 9.04 -2.48 -12.58
C GLY A 294 9.98 -1.88 -11.53
N ARG A 295 9.77 -0.63 -11.10
CA ARG A 295 10.69 0.10 -10.20
C ARG A 295 10.37 -0.18 -8.73
N GLY A 296 11.40 -0.49 -7.95
CA GLY A 296 11.26 -0.77 -6.52
C GLY A 296 10.47 -2.06 -6.25
N GLY A 297 9.53 -2.01 -5.30
CA GLY A 297 8.66 -3.14 -4.96
C GLY A 297 7.76 -3.65 -6.08
N LEU A 298 7.55 -2.86 -7.16
CA LEU A 298 6.82 -3.33 -8.33
C LEU A 298 7.51 -4.54 -9.00
N ALA A 299 8.84 -4.57 -9.03
CA ALA A 299 9.59 -5.72 -9.55
C ALA A 299 9.30 -7.00 -8.75
N GLU A 300 9.16 -6.88 -7.43
CA GLU A 300 8.87 -8.02 -6.55
C GLU A 300 7.44 -8.55 -6.77
N ILE A 301 6.48 -7.65 -6.95
CA ILE A 301 5.09 -8.05 -7.20
C ILE A 301 4.97 -8.71 -8.57
N CYS A 302 5.46 -8.02 -9.60
CA CYS A 302 5.20 -8.40 -10.98
C CYS A 302 6.06 -9.58 -11.45
N GLY A 303 7.37 -9.61 -11.08
CA GLY A 303 8.30 -10.59 -11.63
C GLY A 303 8.21 -10.62 -13.16
N PRO A 304 8.21 -11.81 -13.79
CA PRO A 304 8.07 -11.96 -15.24
C PRO A 304 6.60 -11.91 -15.72
N CYS A 305 5.63 -11.63 -14.83
CA CYS A 305 4.20 -11.74 -15.14
C CYS A 305 3.58 -10.41 -15.59
N ALA A 306 4.39 -9.41 -15.96
CA ALA A 306 3.96 -8.13 -16.49
C ALA A 306 4.92 -7.66 -17.58
N VAL A 307 4.45 -6.78 -18.45
CA VAL A 307 5.31 -6.10 -19.43
C VAL A 307 6.00 -4.93 -18.75
N THR A 308 7.32 -4.97 -18.67
CA THR A 308 8.11 -3.88 -18.07
C THR A 308 8.53 -2.89 -19.15
N VAL A 309 8.32 -1.59 -18.86
CA VAL A 309 8.63 -0.48 -19.76
C VAL A 309 9.39 0.62 -19.02
N GLU A 310 10.11 1.46 -19.76
CA GLU A 310 10.75 2.66 -19.22
C GLU A 310 9.75 3.82 -19.24
N PRO A 311 9.40 4.44 -18.09
CA PRO A 311 8.39 5.49 -18.01
C PRO A 311 8.68 6.73 -18.85
N SER A 312 9.94 7.02 -19.15
CA SER A 312 10.35 8.13 -20.00
C SER A 312 10.23 7.86 -21.49
N ASP A 313 10.01 6.60 -21.89
CA ASP A 313 9.89 6.18 -23.29
C ASP A 313 8.41 6.06 -23.71
N ALA A 314 7.82 7.17 -24.08
CA ALA A 314 6.40 7.23 -24.46
C ALA A 314 6.09 6.36 -25.72
N ASP A 315 7.02 6.23 -26.65
CA ASP A 315 6.83 5.42 -27.86
C ASP A 315 6.93 3.92 -27.53
N GLY A 316 7.88 3.52 -26.70
CA GLY A 316 8.02 2.15 -26.22
C GLY A 316 6.80 1.72 -25.39
N ILE A 317 6.26 2.60 -24.53
CA ILE A 317 5.05 2.32 -23.78
C ILE A 317 3.85 2.12 -24.71
N ALA A 318 3.67 3.02 -25.71
CA ALA A 318 2.58 2.92 -26.67
C ALA A 318 2.68 1.65 -27.53
N ALA A 319 3.89 1.27 -27.96
CA ALA A 319 4.14 0.03 -28.71
C ALA A 319 3.83 -1.21 -27.86
N ALA A 320 4.31 -1.26 -26.62
CA ALA A 320 4.03 -2.35 -25.69
C ALA A 320 2.52 -2.50 -25.40
N LEU A 321 1.85 -1.37 -25.20
CA LEU A 321 0.40 -1.35 -25.03
C LEU A 321 -0.29 -1.86 -26.29
N GLY A 322 0.04 -1.36 -27.49
CA GLY A 322 -0.53 -1.82 -28.76
C GLY A 322 -0.41 -3.32 -28.94
N GLN A 323 0.78 -3.90 -28.65
CA GLN A 323 0.98 -5.35 -28.72
C GLN A 323 0.04 -6.13 -27.80
N LEU A 324 -0.24 -5.63 -26.59
CA LEU A 324 -1.20 -6.26 -25.68
C LEU A 324 -2.64 -6.10 -26.16
N LEU A 325 -3.00 -4.94 -26.73
CA LEU A 325 -4.35 -4.69 -27.22
C LEU A 325 -4.69 -5.60 -28.42
N ASP A 326 -3.71 -5.88 -29.29
CA ASP A 326 -3.89 -6.67 -30.50
C ASP A 326 -3.76 -8.19 -30.30
N ALA A 327 -3.19 -8.65 -29.17
CA ALA A 327 -2.88 -10.06 -28.91
C ALA A 327 -3.68 -10.61 -27.70
N PRO A 328 -4.91 -11.08 -27.88
CA PRO A 328 -5.75 -11.58 -26.79
C PRO A 328 -5.14 -12.80 -26.07
N GLU A 329 -4.44 -13.69 -26.79
CA GLU A 329 -3.78 -14.86 -26.21
C GLU A 329 -2.65 -14.44 -25.26
N ARG A 330 -1.84 -13.47 -25.67
CA ARG A 330 -0.75 -12.93 -24.85
C ARG A 330 -1.28 -12.22 -23.60
N ARG A 331 -2.40 -11.47 -23.72
CA ARG A 331 -3.09 -10.89 -22.55
C ARG A 331 -3.54 -11.98 -21.59
N ALA A 332 -4.16 -13.04 -22.10
CA ALA A 332 -4.63 -14.15 -21.28
C ALA A 332 -3.48 -14.90 -20.59
N GLU A 333 -2.32 -15.01 -21.22
CA GLU A 333 -1.12 -15.62 -20.65
C GLU A 333 -0.60 -14.77 -19.46
N PHE A 334 -0.38 -13.47 -19.65
CA PHE A 334 0.02 -12.56 -18.57
C PHE A 334 -0.98 -12.53 -17.42
N ALA A 335 -2.28 -12.49 -17.72
CA ALA A 335 -3.34 -12.50 -16.74
C ALA A 335 -3.30 -13.76 -15.85
N ARG A 336 -3.17 -14.96 -16.46
CA ARG A 336 -3.08 -16.23 -15.73
C ARG A 336 -1.79 -16.31 -14.90
N ALA A 337 -0.65 -15.94 -15.49
CA ALA A 337 0.64 -15.96 -14.81
C ALA A 337 0.66 -14.98 -13.62
N GLY A 338 0.15 -13.76 -13.80
CA GLY A 338 0.03 -12.75 -12.77
C GLY A 338 -0.87 -13.19 -11.61
N ARG A 339 -2.06 -13.71 -11.92
CA ARG A 339 -2.98 -14.23 -10.90
C ARG A 339 -2.35 -15.37 -10.09
N LYS A 340 -1.76 -16.35 -10.75
CA LYS A 340 -1.07 -17.48 -10.09
C LYS A 340 0.06 -16.99 -9.17
N ARG A 341 0.83 -15.99 -9.60
CA ARG A 341 1.89 -15.39 -8.80
C ARG A 341 1.35 -14.74 -7.54
N VAL A 342 0.30 -13.93 -7.65
CA VAL A 342 -0.30 -13.24 -6.50
C VAL A 342 -0.90 -14.23 -5.51
N GLU A 343 -1.58 -15.27 -5.98
CA GLU A 343 -2.10 -16.35 -5.12
C GLU A 343 -1.00 -17.06 -4.35
N ALA A 344 0.13 -17.30 -4.99
CA ALA A 344 1.24 -18.02 -4.36
C ALA A 344 2.01 -17.19 -3.34
N LEU A 345 2.22 -15.88 -3.60
CA LEU A 345 3.16 -15.05 -2.85
C LEU A 345 2.50 -14.00 -1.97
N PHE A 346 1.28 -13.55 -2.31
CA PHE A 346 0.63 -12.40 -1.69
C PHE A 346 -0.77 -12.69 -1.15
N ASP A 347 -1.13 -13.96 -0.94
CA ASP A 347 -2.36 -14.30 -0.21
C ASP A 347 -2.28 -13.77 1.22
N ILE A 348 -3.31 -13.05 1.63
CA ILE A 348 -3.33 -12.34 2.92
C ILE A 348 -3.12 -13.29 4.11
N ARG A 349 -3.54 -14.57 4.03
CA ARG A 349 -3.37 -15.52 5.11
C ARG A 349 -1.90 -15.86 5.34
N THR A 350 -1.13 -15.94 4.25
CA THR A 350 0.33 -16.14 4.32
C THR A 350 1.01 -14.89 4.87
N ILE A 351 0.62 -13.71 4.39
CA ILE A 351 1.18 -12.43 4.84
C ILE A 351 0.85 -12.15 6.31
N ALA A 352 -0.40 -12.37 6.74
CA ALA A 352 -0.80 -12.21 8.13
C ALA A 352 -0.01 -13.14 9.07
N ARG A 353 0.21 -14.40 8.67
CA ARG A 353 1.05 -15.32 9.43
C ARG A 353 2.50 -14.82 9.57
N GLN A 354 3.09 -14.25 8.51
CA GLN A 354 4.44 -13.68 8.58
C GLN A 354 4.51 -12.48 9.55
N MET A 355 3.46 -11.66 9.57
CA MET A 355 3.34 -10.55 10.54
C MET A 355 3.21 -11.08 11.97
N ASP A 356 2.36 -12.10 12.19
CA ASP A 356 2.16 -12.74 13.49
C ASP A 356 3.45 -13.34 14.04
N GLU A 357 4.25 -14.01 13.20
CA GLU A 357 5.56 -14.54 13.58
C GLU A 357 6.53 -13.43 14.01
N PHE A 358 6.48 -12.28 13.33
CA PHE A 358 7.32 -11.14 13.70
C PHE A 358 6.85 -10.47 15.00
N ILE A 359 5.55 -10.38 15.22
CA ILE A 359 4.95 -9.94 16.48
C ILE A 359 5.44 -10.83 17.63
N ASP A 360 5.41 -12.18 17.48
CA ASP A 360 5.90 -13.12 18.49
C ASP A 360 7.38 -12.88 18.81
N ALA A 361 8.21 -12.73 17.79
CA ALA A 361 9.63 -12.47 17.97
C ALA A 361 9.87 -11.18 18.79
N CYS A 362 9.08 -10.14 18.54
CA CYS A 362 9.16 -8.87 19.28
C CYS A 362 8.58 -8.98 20.70
N LEU A 363 7.65 -9.87 20.96
CA LEU A 363 7.12 -10.18 22.29
C LEU A 363 8.02 -11.13 23.11
N GLY A 364 9.13 -11.61 22.54
CA GLY A 364 10.00 -12.58 23.17
C GLY A 364 9.38 -14.00 23.30
N LYS A 365 8.37 -14.30 22.50
CA LYS A 365 7.76 -15.64 22.43
C LYS A 365 8.54 -16.51 21.47
N SER A 366 8.97 -17.68 21.91
CA SER A 366 9.54 -18.69 21.02
C SER A 366 8.47 -19.14 20.02
N SER A 367 8.78 -19.08 18.73
CA SER A 367 7.89 -19.69 17.72
C SER A 367 7.63 -21.15 18.07
N PRO A 368 6.39 -21.66 17.98
CA PRO A 368 6.16 -23.09 18.16
C PRO A 368 7.01 -23.83 17.11
N LYS A 369 7.84 -24.76 17.58
CA LYS A 369 8.60 -25.64 16.68
C LYS A 369 7.60 -26.35 15.77
N ARG A 370 7.80 -26.24 14.46
CA ARG A 370 7.04 -26.98 13.43
C ARG A 370 7.25 -28.47 13.57
#